data_c2b35a705a5953a0cef63033a5ee7dc5
#
_entry.id   c2b35a705a5953a0cef63033a5ee7dc5
#
_cell.length_a   1.000
_cell.length_b   1.000
_cell.length_c   1.000
_cell.angle_alpha   90.00
_cell.angle_beta   90.00
_cell.angle_gamma   90.00
#
_symmetry.space_group_name_H-M   'P 1'
#
loop_
_entity.id
_entity.type
_entity.pdbx_description
1 polymer ?
#
loop_
_entity_poly.entity_id
_entity_poly.type
_entity_poly.pdbx_seq_one_letter_code
_entity_poly.pdbx_strand_id
1 'polypeptide(L)'
;MNKLVSAAAIFITLTTAAAADPLSDFFDGAFGGPQSQPIKVKKGKHGTSIQSDNTDDWTASWGNHGSGGSHMVASFYGHGERLSKHTASGAVFNPHGYTAAHRTFPFGTHLRVCHHGCVTVVVNDRGPFVRGRHLDLSYGAARAIGMGSTSSVTVERLN
;
A
#
# COMPACT_ATOMS: atom_id res chain seq x y z
N MET A 1 -78.20 -8.60 5.06
CA MET A 1 -77.85 -8.03 6.38
C MET A 1 -76.35 -7.88 6.43
N ASN A 2 -75.80 -6.79 5.90
CA ASN A 2 -74.38 -6.54 5.84
C ASN A 2 -74.06 -5.36 6.79
N LYS A 3 -73.27 -5.63 7.78
CA LYS A 3 -72.73 -4.58 8.67
C LYS A 3 -71.36 -4.13 8.13
N LEU A 4 -71.31 -2.91 7.68
CA LEU A 4 -70.10 -2.16 7.37
C LEU A 4 -69.37 -1.83 8.68
N VAL A 5 -68.11 -2.27 8.79
CA VAL A 5 -67.20 -1.85 9.86
C VAL A 5 -66.17 -0.89 9.23
N SER A 6 -66.27 0.36 9.64
CA SER A 6 -65.37 1.45 9.26
C SER A 6 -64.04 1.26 9.95
N ALA A 7 -62.96 1.13 9.18
CA ALA A 7 -61.60 1.12 9.69
C ALA A 7 -61.04 2.55 9.67
N ALA A 8 -60.82 3.11 10.84
CA ALA A 8 -60.14 4.39 11.00
C ALA A 8 -58.63 4.16 10.82
N ALA A 9 -58.03 4.79 9.81
CA ALA A 9 -56.59 4.81 9.59
C ALA A 9 -55.95 5.79 10.56
N ILE A 10 -55.15 5.24 11.49
CA ILE A 10 -54.28 6.02 12.37
C ILE A 10 -52.97 6.26 11.61
N PHE A 11 -52.74 7.49 11.17
CA PHE A 11 -51.47 7.93 10.68
C PHE A 11 -50.52 8.14 11.87
N ILE A 12 -49.57 7.20 12.07
CA ILE A 12 -48.44 7.40 12.96
C ILE A 12 -47.36 8.11 12.17
N THR A 13 -47.18 9.39 12.41
CA THR A 13 -46.03 10.15 11.92
C THR A 13 -44.81 9.71 12.72
N LEU A 14 -43.96 8.88 12.10
CA LEU A 14 -42.69 8.50 12.65
C LEU A 14 -41.71 9.66 12.43
N THR A 15 -41.51 10.50 13.45
CA THR A 15 -40.41 11.45 13.49
C THR A 15 -39.13 10.69 13.75
N THR A 16 -38.34 10.46 12.71
CA THR A 16 -36.96 9.97 12.86
C THR A 16 -36.09 11.07 13.43
N ALA A 17 -35.95 11.10 14.74
CA ALA A 17 -34.82 11.79 15.36
C ALA A 17 -33.56 11.09 14.92
N ALA A 18 -32.69 11.77 14.13
CA ALA A 18 -31.37 11.34 13.82
C ALA A 18 -30.59 11.28 15.15
N ALA A 19 -30.45 10.07 15.72
CA ALA A 19 -29.52 9.84 16.79
C ALA A 19 -28.11 9.98 16.19
N ALA A 20 -27.39 11.01 16.59
CA ALA A 20 -25.97 11.13 16.31
C ALA A 20 -25.27 9.93 16.96
N ASP A 21 -24.56 9.13 16.17
CA ASP A 21 -23.80 7.98 16.65
C ASP A 21 -22.66 8.49 17.55
N PRO A 22 -22.61 8.11 18.83
CA PRO A 22 -21.54 8.57 19.74
C PRO A 22 -20.17 7.96 19.42
N LEU A 23 -20.07 7.12 18.39
CA LEU A 23 -18.84 6.49 17.93
C LEU A 23 -18.10 7.29 16.87
N SER A 24 -18.71 8.29 16.22
CA SER A 24 -18.04 9.09 15.20
C SER A 24 -16.93 9.97 15.81
N ASP A 25 -17.15 10.49 17.02
CA ASP A 25 -16.16 11.36 17.68
C ASP A 25 -14.93 10.61 18.21
N PHE A 26 -15.02 9.29 18.35
CA PHE A 26 -13.89 8.48 18.82
C PHE A 26 -12.88 8.18 17.71
N PHE A 27 -13.31 8.15 16.44
CA PHE A 27 -12.43 7.86 15.30
C PHE A 27 -11.67 9.08 14.78
N ASP A 28 -12.19 10.29 14.97
CA ASP A 28 -11.51 11.53 14.52
C ASP A 28 -10.25 11.87 15.36
N GLY A 29 -10.13 11.34 16.57
CA GLY A 29 -8.97 11.60 17.44
C GLY A 29 -7.84 10.57 17.34
N ALA A 30 -8.11 9.37 16.81
CA ALA A 30 -7.15 8.24 16.85
C ALA A 30 -6.29 8.09 15.59
N PHE A 31 -6.69 8.72 14.47
CA PHE A 31 -5.99 8.65 13.18
C PHE A 31 -5.63 10.03 12.62
N GLY A 32 -5.34 10.99 13.51
CA GLY A 32 -4.67 12.22 13.12
C GLY A 32 -3.30 11.89 12.54
N GLY A 33 -3.25 11.51 11.26
CA GLY A 33 -2.01 11.42 10.52
C GLY A 33 -1.30 12.79 10.56
N PRO A 34 0.04 12.84 10.45
CA PRO A 34 0.78 14.08 10.46
C PRO A 34 0.21 15.00 9.39
N GLN A 35 -0.32 16.16 9.83
CA GLN A 35 -0.80 17.21 8.94
C GLN A 35 0.33 17.57 8.00
N SER A 36 0.10 17.42 6.70
CA SER A 36 1.04 17.85 5.67
C SER A 36 1.29 19.35 5.84
N GLN A 37 2.46 19.71 6.34
CA GLN A 37 2.92 21.09 6.40
C GLN A 37 2.95 21.67 4.98
N PRO A 38 2.54 22.93 4.77
CA PRO A 38 2.59 23.54 3.47
C PRO A 38 4.03 23.59 2.97
N ILE A 39 4.27 23.07 1.78
CA ILE A 39 5.58 23.04 1.11
C ILE A 39 6.02 24.48 0.84
N LYS A 40 7.09 24.93 1.50
CA LYS A 40 7.72 26.23 1.18
C LYS A 40 8.53 26.08 -0.10
N VAL A 41 7.97 26.55 -1.22
CA VAL A 41 8.67 26.60 -2.52
C VAL A 41 9.66 27.78 -2.48
N LYS A 42 10.96 27.50 -2.44
CA LYS A 42 12.01 28.50 -2.69
C LYS A 42 12.29 28.58 -4.18
N LYS A 43 11.93 29.69 -4.83
CA LYS A 43 12.33 29.99 -6.21
C LYS A 43 13.83 30.32 -6.25
N GLY A 44 14.64 29.35 -6.64
CA GLY A 44 16.05 29.57 -7.01
C GLY A 44 16.18 29.94 -8.48
N LYS A 45 17.23 30.69 -8.84
CA LYS A 45 17.49 31.21 -10.21
C LYS A 45 17.84 30.12 -11.25
N HIS A 46 17.91 28.85 -10.87
CA HIS A 46 18.21 27.71 -11.77
C HIS A 46 17.41 26.49 -11.29
N GLY A 47 16.28 26.26 -11.95
CA GLY A 47 15.48 25.04 -11.78
C GLY A 47 14.79 24.91 -10.41
N THR A 48 13.53 24.57 -10.43
CA THR A 48 12.78 24.27 -9.18
C THR A 48 13.20 22.89 -8.70
N SER A 49 14.13 22.82 -7.74
CA SER A 49 14.40 21.57 -7.01
C SER A 49 13.45 21.51 -5.81
N ILE A 50 12.56 20.54 -5.81
CA ILE A 50 11.76 20.20 -4.65
C ILE A 50 12.66 19.35 -3.74
N GLN A 51 13.18 19.95 -2.68
CA GLN A 51 13.91 19.23 -1.65
C GLN A 51 12.90 18.81 -0.61
N SER A 52 12.50 17.54 -0.62
CA SER A 52 11.75 16.93 0.47
C SER A 52 12.76 16.47 1.53
N ASP A 53 12.68 17.05 2.73
CA ASP A 53 13.57 16.70 3.84
C ASP A 53 13.25 15.34 4.48
N ASN A 54 12.36 14.54 3.86
CA ASN A 54 12.08 13.17 4.24
C ASN A 54 12.99 12.23 3.46
N THR A 55 14.07 11.79 4.08
CA THR A 55 15.03 10.81 3.55
C THR A 55 14.41 9.45 3.21
N ASP A 56 13.13 9.24 3.45
CA ASP A 56 12.38 8.02 3.15
C ASP A 56 11.41 8.18 1.95
N ASP A 57 11.40 9.34 1.26
CA ASP A 57 10.56 9.53 0.07
C ASP A 57 11.23 8.98 -1.19
N TRP A 58 11.21 7.66 -1.31
CA TRP A 58 11.59 6.93 -2.53
C TRP A 58 10.65 7.25 -3.71
N THR A 59 9.44 7.83 -3.47
CA THR A 59 8.51 8.23 -4.54
C THR A 59 9.05 9.37 -5.39
N ALA A 60 9.85 10.25 -4.81
CA ALA A 60 10.52 11.33 -5.54
C ALA A 60 11.57 10.82 -6.55
N SER A 61 12.11 9.62 -6.32
CA SER A 61 13.10 8.99 -7.22
C SER A 61 12.51 8.49 -8.54
N TRP A 62 11.18 8.28 -8.62
CA TRP A 62 10.53 7.75 -9.84
C TRP A 62 10.28 8.81 -10.92
N GLY A 63 10.27 10.10 -10.57
CA GLY A 63 9.95 11.21 -11.49
C GLY A 63 11.07 11.62 -12.44
N ASN A 64 12.31 11.15 -12.23
CA ASN A 64 13.48 11.68 -12.94
C ASN A 64 14.39 10.62 -13.58
N HIS A 65 13.94 9.37 -13.71
CA HIS A 65 14.74 8.30 -14.30
C HIS A 65 14.22 7.96 -15.70
N GLY A 66 14.90 8.47 -16.71
CA GLY A 66 14.91 7.82 -18.01
C GLY A 66 15.32 6.35 -17.81
N SER A 67 14.65 5.41 -18.45
CA SER A 67 14.83 3.95 -18.60
C SER A 67 15.84 3.18 -17.73
N GLY A 68 16.25 3.68 -16.56
CA GLY A 68 17.12 3.03 -15.57
C GLY A 68 16.33 2.77 -14.29
N GLY A 69 16.27 1.51 -13.84
CA GLY A 69 15.56 1.14 -12.62
C GLY A 69 16.09 1.83 -11.35
N SER A 70 15.24 2.00 -10.35
CA SER A 70 15.61 2.56 -9.04
C SER A 70 16.31 1.52 -8.18
N HIS A 71 17.30 1.94 -7.38
CA HIS A 71 17.94 1.07 -6.41
C HIS A 71 17.11 0.98 -5.12
N MET A 72 16.83 -0.23 -4.68
CA MET A 72 16.06 -0.51 -3.46
C MET A 72 16.78 -1.55 -2.60
N VAL A 73 16.63 -1.45 -1.28
CA VAL A 73 17.01 -2.53 -0.37
C VAL A 73 15.85 -3.51 -0.31
N ALA A 74 16.09 -4.75 -0.74
CA ALA A 74 15.11 -5.82 -0.71
C ALA A 74 15.48 -6.89 0.32
N SER A 75 14.48 -7.47 0.96
CA SER A 75 14.54 -8.71 1.72
C SER A 75 13.57 -9.72 1.13
N PHE A 76 13.40 -10.87 1.75
CA PHE A 76 12.45 -11.89 1.29
C PHE A 76 11.78 -12.58 2.48
N TYR A 77 10.64 -13.23 2.22
CA TYR A 77 9.82 -13.94 3.18
C TYR A 77 9.29 -15.26 2.59
N GLY A 78 8.77 -16.14 3.43
CA GLY A 78 8.26 -17.44 3.01
C GLY A 78 9.29 -18.57 3.06
N HIS A 79 10.38 -18.40 3.82
CA HIS A 79 11.42 -19.42 4.00
C HIS A 79 11.30 -20.12 5.37
N GLY A 80 10.11 -20.67 5.66
CA GLY A 80 9.89 -21.49 6.86
C GLY A 80 9.28 -20.75 8.06
N GLU A 81 9.12 -19.43 8.00
CA GLU A 81 8.41 -18.66 9.02
C GLU A 81 6.89 -18.87 8.91
N ARG A 82 6.18 -18.71 10.05
CA ARG A 82 4.72 -18.75 10.08
C ARG A 82 4.17 -17.45 9.53
N LEU A 83 3.60 -17.54 8.34
CA LEU A 83 2.96 -16.40 7.67
C LEU A 83 1.44 -16.60 7.59
N SER A 84 0.71 -15.52 7.35
CA SER A 84 -0.70 -15.58 6.99
C SER A 84 -0.89 -16.39 5.71
N LYS A 85 -2.00 -17.14 5.62
CA LYS A 85 -2.38 -17.84 4.37
C LYS A 85 -2.72 -16.89 3.22
N HIS A 86 -3.08 -15.63 3.54
CA HIS A 86 -3.47 -14.63 2.56
C HIS A 86 -2.57 -13.42 2.68
N THR A 87 -2.24 -12.84 1.55
CA THR A 87 -1.55 -11.56 1.41
C THR A 87 -2.52 -10.40 1.65
N ALA A 88 -2.03 -9.18 1.77
CA ALA A 88 -2.86 -8.00 1.98
C ALA A 88 -3.84 -7.72 0.83
N SER A 89 -3.58 -8.24 -0.38
CA SER A 89 -4.54 -8.18 -1.50
C SER A 89 -5.67 -9.22 -1.42
N GLY A 90 -5.63 -10.13 -0.43
CA GLY A 90 -6.56 -11.25 -0.30
C GLY A 90 -6.15 -12.51 -1.08
N ALA A 91 -5.11 -12.48 -1.88
CA ALA A 91 -4.61 -13.63 -2.60
C ALA A 91 -4.00 -14.67 -1.65
N VAL A 92 -4.09 -15.96 -2.02
CA VAL A 92 -3.40 -17.02 -1.28
C VAL A 92 -1.90 -16.85 -1.45
N PHE A 93 -1.16 -16.81 -0.34
CA PHE A 93 0.29 -16.69 -0.37
C PHE A 93 0.94 -17.97 -0.90
N ASN A 94 1.79 -17.83 -1.90
CA ASN A 94 2.63 -18.89 -2.43
C ASN A 94 4.12 -18.49 -2.28
N PRO A 95 4.89 -19.13 -1.38
CA PRO A 95 6.30 -18.80 -1.19
C PRO A 95 7.17 -19.03 -2.44
N HIS A 96 6.75 -19.89 -3.34
CA HIS A 96 7.46 -20.17 -4.59
C HIS A 96 6.97 -19.33 -5.79
N GLY A 97 5.91 -18.54 -5.61
CA GLY A 97 5.42 -17.61 -6.62
C GLY A 97 6.36 -16.42 -6.80
N TYR A 98 6.17 -15.66 -7.87
CA TYR A 98 6.93 -14.43 -8.12
C TYR A 98 6.11 -13.21 -7.71
N THR A 99 6.10 -12.94 -6.40
CA THR A 99 5.34 -11.86 -5.79
C THR A 99 6.23 -10.99 -4.90
N ALA A 100 5.72 -9.80 -4.58
CA ALA A 100 6.42 -8.86 -3.71
C ALA A 100 5.45 -8.13 -2.78
N ALA A 101 5.96 -7.71 -1.62
CA ALA A 101 5.33 -6.75 -0.75
C ALA A 101 5.98 -5.38 -0.91
N HIS A 102 5.15 -4.35 -1.02
CA HIS A 102 5.58 -2.97 -1.06
C HIS A 102 4.59 -2.07 -0.30
N ARG A 103 5.11 -1.01 0.36
CA ARG A 103 4.30 -0.18 1.25
C ARG A 103 3.18 0.55 0.53
N THR A 104 3.44 1.08 -0.65
CA THR A 104 2.53 2.03 -1.31
C THR A 104 2.21 1.70 -2.77
N PHE A 105 2.98 0.86 -3.47
CA PHE A 105 2.62 0.48 -4.85
C PHE A 105 1.22 -0.15 -4.89
N PRO A 106 0.40 0.20 -5.88
CA PRO A 106 -0.88 -0.47 -6.09
C PRO A 106 -0.72 -1.99 -6.20
N PHE A 107 -1.69 -2.74 -5.68
CA PHE A 107 -1.72 -4.18 -5.94
C PHE A 107 -1.87 -4.43 -7.45
N GLY A 108 -1.21 -5.48 -7.94
CA GLY A 108 -1.14 -5.79 -9.36
C GLY A 108 -0.04 -5.05 -10.13
N THR A 109 0.73 -4.15 -9.48
CA THR A 109 1.89 -3.52 -10.11
C THR A 109 2.93 -4.59 -10.44
N HIS A 110 3.40 -4.60 -11.69
CA HIS A 110 4.49 -5.46 -12.14
C HIS A 110 5.82 -4.73 -12.01
N LEU A 111 6.77 -5.39 -11.35
CA LEU A 111 8.11 -4.88 -11.15
C LEU A 111 9.11 -5.87 -11.75
N ARG A 112 10.04 -5.36 -12.55
CA ARG A 112 11.26 -6.09 -12.90
C ARG A 112 12.30 -5.83 -11.82
N VAL A 113 12.74 -6.89 -11.15
CA VAL A 113 13.70 -6.83 -10.04
C VAL A 113 14.94 -7.57 -10.44
N CYS A 114 16.10 -6.92 -10.34
CA CYS A 114 17.40 -7.46 -10.73
C CYS A 114 18.40 -7.42 -9.57
N HIS A 115 19.17 -8.52 -9.40
CA HIS A 115 20.34 -8.66 -8.53
C HIS A 115 21.46 -9.35 -9.32
N HIS A 116 21.69 -10.65 -9.16
CA HIS A 116 22.56 -11.45 -10.04
C HIS A 116 21.81 -11.90 -11.30
N GLY A 117 20.52 -12.01 -11.25
CA GLY A 117 19.57 -12.23 -12.35
C GLY A 117 18.40 -11.28 -12.23
N CYS A 118 17.46 -11.35 -13.18
CA CYS A 118 16.24 -10.52 -13.15
C CYS A 118 15.00 -11.40 -13.12
N VAL A 119 13.96 -10.93 -12.42
CA VAL A 119 12.64 -11.57 -12.39
C VAL A 119 11.54 -10.50 -12.44
N THR A 120 10.41 -10.82 -13.04
CA THR A 120 9.22 -9.98 -12.93
C THR A 120 8.36 -10.50 -11.79
N VAL A 121 8.00 -9.62 -10.86
CA VAL A 121 7.14 -9.92 -9.71
C VAL A 121 5.88 -9.06 -9.74
N VAL A 122 4.82 -9.55 -9.10
CA VAL A 122 3.57 -8.80 -8.90
C VAL A 122 3.49 -8.35 -7.45
N VAL A 123 3.20 -7.07 -7.23
CA VAL A 123 2.93 -6.55 -5.89
C VAL A 123 1.54 -7.00 -5.46
N ASN A 124 1.47 -7.85 -4.43
CA ASN A 124 0.22 -8.36 -3.88
C ASN A 124 0.16 -8.30 -2.35
N ASP A 125 1.20 -7.76 -1.71
CA ASP A 125 1.27 -7.66 -0.25
C ASP A 125 1.74 -6.29 0.21
N ARG A 126 1.65 -6.03 1.55
CA ARG A 126 2.08 -4.79 2.20
C ARG A 126 3.27 -5.03 3.10
N GLY A 127 4.20 -4.10 3.07
CA GLY A 127 5.49 -4.13 3.77
C GLY A 127 6.63 -3.81 2.81
N PRO A 128 7.88 -3.92 3.25
CA PRO A 128 8.32 -4.13 4.62
C PRO A 128 8.07 -2.92 5.51
N PHE A 129 7.72 -3.17 6.79
CA PHE A 129 7.58 -2.10 7.79
C PHE A 129 8.84 -1.91 8.64
N VAL A 130 9.95 -2.47 8.18
CA VAL A 130 11.27 -2.33 8.79
C VAL A 130 12.00 -1.16 8.13
N ARG A 131 12.56 -0.27 8.95
CA ARG A 131 13.30 0.90 8.46
C ARG A 131 14.48 0.47 7.56
N GLY A 132 14.69 1.19 6.47
CA GLY A 132 15.78 0.91 5.52
C GLY A 132 15.50 -0.24 4.54
N ARG A 133 14.36 -0.94 4.64
CA ARG A 133 13.91 -1.91 3.63
C ARG A 133 12.77 -1.31 2.82
N HIS A 134 12.77 -1.55 1.51
CA HIS A 134 11.83 -0.96 0.58
C HIS A 134 10.94 -2.00 -0.10
N LEU A 135 11.47 -3.21 -0.31
CA LEU A 135 10.80 -4.29 -1.01
C LEU A 135 10.99 -5.60 -0.25
N ASP A 136 9.93 -6.42 -0.12
CA ASP A 136 10.05 -7.80 0.34
C ASP A 136 9.63 -8.74 -0.79
N LEU A 137 10.53 -9.61 -1.23
CA LEU A 137 10.27 -10.61 -2.26
C LEU A 137 9.73 -11.91 -1.65
N SER A 138 8.88 -12.62 -2.38
CA SER A 138 8.64 -14.03 -2.06
C SER A 138 9.95 -14.81 -2.14
N TYR A 139 10.07 -15.90 -1.40
CA TYR A 139 11.27 -16.76 -1.42
C TYR A 139 11.64 -17.23 -2.84
N GLY A 140 10.64 -17.63 -3.66
CA GLY A 140 10.85 -18.04 -5.04
C GLY A 140 11.45 -16.93 -5.91
N ALA A 141 10.95 -15.69 -5.77
CA ALA A 141 11.48 -14.54 -6.50
C ALA A 141 12.92 -14.21 -6.09
N ALA A 142 13.21 -14.20 -4.78
CA ALA A 142 14.55 -13.95 -4.27
C ALA A 142 15.56 -14.99 -4.79
N ARG A 143 15.18 -16.28 -4.78
CA ARG A 143 16.00 -17.37 -5.32
C ARG A 143 16.25 -17.21 -6.81
N ALA A 144 15.25 -16.81 -7.59
CA ALA A 144 15.37 -16.63 -9.03
C ALA A 144 16.41 -15.57 -9.44
N ILE A 145 16.63 -14.56 -8.58
CA ILE A 145 17.64 -13.52 -8.82
C ILE A 145 18.96 -13.74 -8.05
N GLY A 146 19.13 -14.92 -7.43
CA GLY A 146 20.33 -15.27 -6.67
C GLY A 146 20.50 -14.51 -5.36
N MET A 147 19.41 -14.06 -4.75
CA MET A 147 19.43 -13.30 -3.50
C MET A 147 19.36 -14.27 -2.31
N GLY A 148 20.38 -14.28 -1.45
CA GLY A 148 20.46 -15.13 -0.25
C GLY A 148 20.25 -14.41 1.07
N SER A 149 20.25 -13.07 1.06
CA SER A 149 20.06 -12.22 2.22
C SER A 149 19.49 -10.88 1.79
N THR A 150 19.19 -9.98 2.75
CA THR A 150 18.83 -8.60 2.45
C THR A 150 19.93 -7.95 1.61
N SER A 151 19.57 -7.41 0.44
CA SER A 151 20.50 -6.92 -0.57
C SER A 151 19.95 -5.70 -1.31
N SER A 152 20.85 -4.93 -1.93
CA SER A 152 20.46 -3.89 -2.87
C SER A 152 20.06 -4.54 -4.21
N VAL A 153 18.92 -4.14 -4.75
CA VAL A 153 18.38 -4.60 -6.04
C VAL A 153 18.06 -3.41 -6.91
N THR A 154 18.07 -3.61 -8.23
CA THR A 154 17.52 -2.63 -9.18
C THR A 154 16.08 -2.98 -9.48
N VAL A 155 15.19 -2.02 -9.38
CA VAL A 155 13.74 -2.20 -9.58
C VAL A 155 13.25 -1.27 -10.67
N GLU A 156 12.58 -1.83 -11.66
CA GLU A 156 11.91 -1.12 -12.74
C GLU A 156 10.41 -1.42 -12.69
N ARG A 157 9.58 -0.39 -12.71
CA ARG A 157 8.13 -0.56 -12.80
C ARG A 157 7.72 -0.73 -14.26
N LEU A 158 6.96 -1.80 -14.56
CA LEU A 158 6.57 -2.15 -15.92
C LEU A 158 5.17 -1.62 -16.31
N ASN A 159 4.33 -1.28 -15.30
CA ASN A 159 2.97 -0.73 -15.50
C ASN A 159 2.56 0.18 -14.34
#